data_9ab179b0966b54dc85b2ac87477280af
#
_entry.id   9ab179b0966b54dc85b2ac87477280af
#
_cell.length_a   1.000
_cell.length_b   1.000
_cell.length_c   1.000
_cell.angle_alpha   90.00
_cell.angle_beta   90.00
_cell.angle_gamma   90.00
#
_symmetry.space_group_name_H-M   'P 1'
#
loop_
_entity.id
_entity.type
_entity.pdbx_description
1 polymer ?
#
loop_
_entity_poly.entity_id
_entity_poly.type
_entity_poly.pdbx_seq_one_letter_code
_entity_poly.pdbx_strand_id
1 'polypeptide(L)'
;MKRLLLVIALLSAGGCSGNVPASGETIDGEKFSGTFSRRTDGVGGTVALSSDKGTVCEGRWHLDEDHTGSAVLTCSDGRTGTAELSARQASGTMKGMLGGKPFAGTYEDPMRPAAR
;
A
#
# COMPACT_ATOMS: atom_id res chain seq x y z
N MET A 1 34.17 10.28 -9.91
CA MET A 1 33.77 9.67 -8.90
C MET A 1 32.87 10.35 -7.98
N LYS A 2 32.97 11.09 -7.38
CA LYS A 2 32.18 11.88 -6.63
C LYS A 2 30.80 12.02 -7.10
N ARG A 3 30.58 11.96 -8.25
CA ARG A 3 29.30 12.18 -8.80
C ARG A 3 28.28 11.34 -8.11
N LEU A 4 28.58 10.22 -7.78
CA LEU A 4 27.65 9.35 -7.24
C LEU A 4 26.94 9.96 -6.09
N LEU A 5 27.55 10.72 -5.38
CA LEU A 5 26.95 11.27 -4.26
C LEU A 5 25.70 11.97 -4.56
N LEU A 6 25.71 12.67 -5.51
CA LEU A 6 24.63 13.48 -5.87
C LEU A 6 23.47 12.59 -6.00
N VAL A 7 23.71 11.55 -6.53
CA VAL A 7 22.68 10.65 -6.87
C VAL A 7 21.92 10.32 -5.66
N ILE A 8 22.59 10.01 -4.65
CA ILE A 8 21.99 9.67 -3.45
C ILE A 8 21.07 10.72 -2.94
N ALA A 9 21.48 11.86 -2.96
CA ALA A 9 20.70 12.94 -2.48
C ALA A 9 19.33 12.89 -3.08
N LEU A 10 19.28 12.57 -4.28
CA LEU A 10 18.06 12.58 -4.98
C LEU A 10 17.11 11.59 -4.42
N LEU A 11 17.62 10.50 -4.07
CA LEU A 11 16.81 9.47 -3.53
C LEU A 11 16.07 9.95 -2.34
N SER A 12 16.70 10.61 -1.50
CA SER A 12 16.06 11.03 -0.31
C SER A 12 14.88 11.90 -0.63
N ALA A 13 15.01 12.69 -1.58
CA ALA A 13 13.96 13.61 -1.91
C ALA A 13 12.70 12.84 -2.26
N GLY A 14 12.85 11.73 -2.87
CA GLY A 14 11.70 10.98 -3.26
C GLY A 14 10.89 10.50 -2.08
N GLY A 15 11.47 10.44 -0.92
CA GLY A 15 10.75 9.98 0.23
C GLY A 15 9.66 10.90 0.70
N CYS A 16 9.58 12.08 0.16
CA CYS A 16 8.59 13.02 0.61
C CYS A 16 7.26 12.86 -0.09
N SER A 17 7.09 11.86 -0.89
CA SER A 17 5.97 11.85 -1.77
C SER A 17 4.68 11.26 -1.23
N GLY A 18 4.58 10.98 0.00
CA GLY A 18 3.33 10.51 0.54
C GLY A 18 3.11 9.01 0.48
N ASN A 19 4.15 8.25 0.33
CA ASN A 19 4.05 6.80 0.39
C ASN A 19 3.95 6.38 1.85
N VAL A 20 3.09 5.42 2.14
CA VAL A 20 2.95 4.92 3.49
C VAL A 20 3.07 3.41 3.48
N PRO A 21 3.65 2.83 4.52
CA PRO A 21 3.85 1.39 4.55
C PRO A 21 2.54 0.63 4.78
N ALA A 22 2.51 -0.57 4.26
CA ALA A 22 1.38 -1.47 4.42
C ALA A 22 1.90 -2.90 4.50
N SER A 23 1.19 -3.74 5.21
CA SER A 23 1.54 -5.15 5.28
C SER A 23 0.28 -5.96 5.47
N GLY A 24 0.29 -7.22 5.03
CA GLY A 24 -0.87 -8.08 5.17
C GLY A 24 -0.47 -9.52 5.05
N GLU A 25 -1.47 -10.38 5.15
CA GLU A 25 -1.21 -11.81 5.15
C GLU A 25 -2.46 -12.52 4.68
N THR A 26 -2.27 -13.56 3.87
CA THR A 26 -3.39 -14.41 3.47
C THR A 26 -3.63 -15.44 4.57
N ILE A 27 -4.80 -16.06 4.54
CA ILE A 27 -5.15 -17.02 5.57
C ILE A 27 -4.20 -18.20 5.59
N ASP A 28 -3.55 -18.50 4.49
CA ASP A 28 -2.61 -19.61 4.45
C ASP A 28 -1.18 -19.17 4.78
N GLY A 29 -1.00 -17.94 5.25
CA GLY A 29 0.28 -17.53 5.80
C GLY A 29 1.23 -16.81 4.88
N GLU A 30 0.84 -16.52 3.65
CA GLU A 30 1.71 -15.77 2.76
C GLU A 30 1.72 -14.31 3.20
N LYS A 31 2.89 -13.74 3.42
CA LYS A 31 3.01 -12.40 3.96
C LYS A 31 3.39 -11.41 2.89
N PHE A 32 2.71 -10.28 2.89
CA PHE A 32 2.93 -9.21 1.93
C PHE A 32 3.33 -7.95 2.65
N SER A 33 4.18 -7.16 2.01
CA SER A 33 4.50 -5.83 2.51
C SER A 33 4.75 -4.91 1.33
N GLY A 34 4.56 -3.64 1.54
CA GLY A 34 4.75 -2.67 0.48
C GLY A 34 4.27 -1.30 0.88
N THR A 35 3.73 -0.57 -0.09
CA THR A 35 3.36 0.82 0.16
C THR A 35 2.07 1.18 -0.55
N PHE A 36 1.39 2.15 0.02
CA PHE A 36 0.33 2.88 -0.66
C PHE A 36 0.90 4.24 -1.06
N SER A 37 0.69 4.62 -2.31
CA SER A 37 1.17 5.91 -2.82
C SER A 37 -0.04 6.76 -3.12
N ARG A 38 -0.03 8.00 -2.67
CA ARG A 38 -1.19 8.88 -2.79
C ARG A 38 -1.01 9.81 -3.99
N ARG A 39 -2.09 9.97 -4.75
CA ARG A 39 -2.08 10.92 -5.85
C ARG A 39 -2.25 12.32 -5.31
N THR A 40 -2.10 13.30 -6.17
CA THR A 40 -2.19 14.70 -5.77
C THR A 40 -3.58 15.06 -5.28
N ASP A 41 -4.61 14.36 -5.69
CA ASP A 41 -5.95 14.68 -5.23
C ASP A 41 -6.18 14.17 -3.79
N GLY A 42 -5.29 13.35 -3.27
CA GLY A 42 -5.36 12.96 -1.88
C GLY A 42 -6.36 11.86 -1.54
N VAL A 43 -7.22 11.46 -2.45
CA VAL A 43 -8.25 10.47 -2.11
C VAL A 43 -8.04 9.12 -2.75
N GLY A 44 -6.96 8.97 -3.48
CA GLY A 44 -6.67 7.68 -4.09
C GLY A 44 -5.25 7.63 -4.57
N GLY A 45 -4.86 6.50 -5.10
CA GLY A 45 -3.52 6.30 -5.59
C GLY A 45 -3.29 4.88 -5.98
N THR A 46 -2.03 4.46 -5.86
CA THR A 46 -1.64 3.10 -6.22
C THR A 46 -1.18 2.36 -4.99
N VAL A 47 -1.19 1.05 -5.08
CA VAL A 47 -0.68 0.21 -4.02
C VAL A 47 0.22 -0.83 -4.66
N ALA A 48 1.32 -1.14 -4.01
CA ALA A 48 2.26 -2.16 -4.47
C ALA A 48 2.70 -2.99 -3.29
N LEU A 49 2.52 -4.28 -3.37
CA LEU A 49 2.88 -5.21 -2.31
C LEU A 49 3.71 -6.34 -2.89
N SER A 50 4.66 -6.83 -2.11
CA SER A 50 5.47 -7.97 -2.50
C SER A 50 5.36 -9.03 -1.42
N SER A 51 5.31 -10.28 -1.80
CA SER A 51 5.15 -11.35 -0.83
C SER A 51 6.46 -12.05 -0.54
N ASP A 52 6.47 -12.78 0.55
CA ASP A 52 7.63 -13.60 0.92
C ASP A 52 7.82 -14.77 -0.03
N LYS A 53 6.91 -14.95 -0.98
CA LYS A 53 7.08 -15.98 -2.00
C LYS A 53 7.46 -15.37 -3.35
N GLY A 54 7.76 -14.09 -3.37
CA GLY A 54 8.22 -13.44 -4.59
C GLY A 54 7.11 -12.92 -5.50
N THR A 55 5.88 -12.97 -5.08
CA THR A 55 4.77 -12.45 -5.88
C THR A 55 4.66 -10.96 -5.67
N VAL A 56 4.41 -10.21 -6.72
CA VAL A 56 4.19 -8.77 -6.65
C VAL A 56 2.76 -8.50 -7.03
N CYS A 57 2.06 -7.74 -6.20
CA CYS A 57 0.68 -7.35 -6.45
C CYS A 57 0.61 -5.83 -6.53
N GLU A 58 -0.07 -5.31 -7.52
CA GLU A 58 -0.19 -3.88 -7.72
C GLU A 58 -1.63 -3.53 -7.98
N GLY A 59 -2.00 -2.32 -7.67
CA GLY A 59 -3.37 -1.91 -7.94
C GLY A 59 -3.62 -0.49 -7.56
N ARG A 60 -4.87 -0.21 -7.28
CA ARG A 60 -5.32 1.13 -6.94
C ARG A 60 -6.15 1.11 -5.69
N TRP A 61 -6.10 2.19 -4.96
CA TRP A 61 -6.91 2.34 -3.77
C TRP A 61 -7.66 3.67 -3.83
N HIS A 62 -8.74 3.74 -3.07
CA HIS A 62 -9.55 4.94 -2.97
C HIS A 62 -10.15 5.00 -1.57
N LEU A 63 -10.12 6.16 -0.95
CA LEU A 63 -10.76 6.38 0.34
C LEU A 63 -11.76 7.52 0.22
N ASP A 64 -12.86 7.39 0.94
CA ASP A 64 -13.85 8.42 1.03
C ASP A 64 -13.54 9.36 2.19
N GLU A 65 -14.34 10.36 2.37
CA GLU A 65 -14.12 11.35 3.41
C GLU A 65 -14.13 10.74 4.79
N ASP A 66 -14.85 9.66 4.97
CA ASP A 66 -14.89 9.00 6.27
C ASP A 66 -13.75 8.00 6.44
N HIS A 67 -12.80 7.99 5.53
CA HIS A 67 -11.62 7.14 5.58
C HIS A 67 -11.95 5.65 5.40
N THR A 68 -13.06 5.35 4.75
CA THR A 68 -13.32 3.98 4.32
C THR A 68 -13.26 3.95 2.80
N GLY A 69 -12.95 2.81 2.25
CA GLY A 69 -12.86 2.69 0.81
C GLY A 69 -12.49 1.31 0.38
N SER A 70 -11.79 1.22 -0.74
CA SER A 70 -11.46 -0.07 -1.31
C SER A 70 -10.16 -0.03 -2.08
N ALA A 71 -9.61 -1.21 -2.31
CA ALA A 71 -8.45 -1.39 -3.15
C ALA A 71 -8.68 -2.59 -4.04
N VAL A 72 -8.12 -2.55 -5.25
CA VAL A 72 -8.16 -3.69 -6.16
C VAL A 72 -6.73 -4.03 -6.51
N LEU A 73 -6.42 -5.30 -6.60
CA LEU A 73 -5.06 -5.78 -6.81
C LEU A 73 -5.00 -6.79 -7.93
N THR A 74 -3.89 -6.77 -8.65
CA THR A 74 -3.57 -7.78 -9.65
C THR A 74 -2.15 -8.23 -9.37
N CYS A 75 -1.93 -9.51 -9.29
CA CYS A 75 -0.64 -10.05 -8.89
C CYS A 75 0.09 -10.68 -10.06
N SER A 76 1.41 -10.74 -9.94
CA SER A 76 2.25 -11.27 -10.99
C SER A 76 2.01 -12.75 -11.26
N ASP A 77 1.42 -13.46 -10.33
CA ASP A 77 1.11 -14.88 -10.53
C ASP A 77 -0.32 -15.09 -11.04
N GLY A 78 -1.01 -14.03 -11.41
CA GLY A 78 -2.34 -14.13 -11.97
C GLY A 78 -3.48 -14.00 -10.99
N ARG A 79 -3.20 -13.97 -9.70
CA ARG A 79 -4.27 -13.77 -8.72
C ARG A 79 -4.78 -12.35 -8.80
N THR A 80 -6.05 -12.16 -8.48
CA THR A 80 -6.60 -10.82 -8.35
C THR A 80 -7.27 -10.74 -6.99
N GLY A 81 -7.47 -9.54 -6.52
CA GLY A 81 -8.07 -9.38 -5.22
C GLY A 81 -8.73 -8.04 -5.05
N THR A 82 -9.55 -7.96 -4.02
CA THR A 82 -10.17 -6.71 -3.60
C THR A 82 -10.09 -6.66 -2.10
N ALA A 83 -10.01 -5.46 -1.57
CA ALA A 83 -9.98 -5.28 -0.13
C ALA A 83 -10.80 -4.06 0.24
N GLU A 84 -11.41 -4.13 1.40
CA GLU A 84 -12.09 -2.99 1.98
C GLU A 84 -11.11 -2.30 2.92
N LEU A 85 -11.09 -1.00 2.87
CA LEU A 85 -10.17 -0.20 3.66
C LEU A 85 -10.95 0.58 4.70
N SER A 86 -10.40 0.67 5.89
CA SER A 86 -11.00 1.43 6.96
C SER A 86 -9.88 1.99 7.81
N ALA A 87 -9.84 3.30 7.98
CA ALA A 87 -8.77 3.93 8.71
C ALA A 87 -9.29 4.66 9.93
N ARG A 88 -8.52 4.64 10.97
CA ARG A 88 -8.81 5.41 12.17
C ARG A 88 -7.53 6.05 12.63
N GLN A 89 -7.58 7.30 12.94
CA GLN A 89 -6.41 8.04 13.36
C GLN A 89 -5.33 7.89 12.30
N ALA A 90 -4.18 7.42 12.66
CA ALA A 90 -3.07 7.36 11.73
C ALA A 90 -2.89 5.99 11.09
N SER A 91 -3.76 5.05 11.38
CA SER A 91 -3.60 3.72 10.84
C SER A 91 -4.92 3.20 10.31
N GLY A 92 -4.85 2.16 9.51
CA GLY A 92 -6.05 1.57 8.95
C GLY A 92 -5.89 0.07 8.79
N THR A 93 -7.00 -0.55 8.45
CA THR A 93 -7.02 -1.99 8.21
C THR A 93 -7.52 -2.24 6.81
N MET A 94 -7.10 -3.36 6.24
CA MET A 94 -7.63 -3.82 4.97
C MET A 94 -8.05 -5.26 5.13
N LYS A 95 -9.17 -5.61 4.54
CA LYS A 95 -9.70 -6.97 4.60
C LYS A 95 -10.31 -7.28 3.28
N GLY A 96 -10.06 -8.45 2.79
CA GLY A 96 -10.67 -8.82 1.53
C GLY A 96 -10.27 -10.21 1.10
N MET A 97 -10.20 -10.39 -0.20
CA MET A 97 -9.88 -11.68 -0.78
C MET A 97 -8.73 -11.49 -1.76
N LEU A 98 -7.86 -12.45 -1.83
CA LEU A 98 -6.79 -12.45 -2.80
C LEU A 98 -6.71 -13.86 -3.37
N GLY A 99 -6.98 -14.00 -4.66
CA GLY A 99 -6.98 -15.31 -5.29
C GLY A 99 -7.98 -16.27 -4.67
N GLY A 100 -9.10 -15.73 -4.17
CA GLY A 100 -10.12 -16.56 -3.57
C GLY A 100 -9.89 -16.89 -2.11
N LYS A 101 -8.84 -16.35 -1.50
CA LYS A 101 -8.55 -16.63 -0.09
C LYS A 101 -8.62 -15.36 0.73
N PRO A 102 -9.09 -15.45 1.96
CA PRO A 102 -9.15 -14.27 2.83
C PRO A 102 -7.77 -13.65 3.02
N PHE A 103 -7.74 -12.34 3.07
CA PHE A 103 -6.52 -11.56 3.18
C PHE A 103 -6.82 -10.39 4.11
N ALA A 104 -5.92 -10.09 5.00
CA ALA A 104 -6.09 -8.97 5.92
C ALA A 104 -4.77 -8.31 6.18
N GLY A 105 -4.80 -7.02 6.47
CA GLY A 105 -3.56 -6.31 6.73
C GLY A 105 -3.82 -4.96 7.36
N THR A 106 -2.74 -4.19 7.46
CA THR A 106 -2.79 -2.85 8.04
C THR A 106 -1.96 -1.90 7.18
N TYR A 107 -2.26 -0.63 7.30
CA TYR A 107 -1.50 0.39 6.60
C TYR A 107 -1.59 1.68 7.39
N GLU A 108 -0.69 2.62 7.12
CA GLU A 108 -0.83 3.94 7.70
C GLU A 108 -1.79 4.71 6.80
N ASP A 109 -2.62 5.57 7.40
CA ASP A 109 -3.62 6.29 6.63
C ASP A 109 -2.93 7.32 5.74
N PRO A 110 -2.94 7.15 4.43
CA PRO A 110 -2.25 8.07 3.54
C PRO A 110 -2.92 9.45 3.45
N MET A 111 -4.13 9.57 3.94
CA MET A 111 -4.82 10.84 3.90
C MET A 111 -4.61 11.63 5.18
N ARG A 112 -3.92 11.08 6.15
CA ARG A 112 -3.74 11.74 7.42
C ARG A 112 -2.33 12.27 7.51
N PRO A 113 -2.14 13.50 7.95
CA PRO A 113 -0.80 14.05 8.05
C PRO A 113 0.00 13.28 9.10
N ALA A 114 1.29 13.31 8.97
CA ALA A 114 2.15 12.63 9.90
C ALA A 114 1.86 13.12 11.30
N ALA A 115 1.90 12.23 12.22
CA ALA A 115 1.58 12.56 13.56
C ALA A 115 2.59 13.54 14.07
N ARG A 116 2.16 14.39 14.72
CA ARG A 116 2.96 15.35 15.07
C ARG A 116 3.40 15.14 16.34
#